data_7378e81c8111702f85646fb82a70a70d
#
_entry.id   7378e81c8111702f85646fb82a70a70d
#
_cell.length_a   1.000
_cell.length_b   1.000
_cell.length_c   1.000
_cell.angle_alpha   90.00
_cell.angle_beta   90.00
_cell.angle_gamma   90.00
#
_symmetry.space_group_name_H-M   'P 1'
#
loop_
_entity.id
_entity.type
_entity.pdbx_description
1 polymer ?
#
loop_
_entity_poly.entity_id
_entity_poly.type
_entity_poly.pdbx_seq_one_letter_code
_entity_poly.pdbx_strand_id
1 'polypeptide(L)'
;ASDVYKRQEQVLDYVKKHVPTAGVAPLAGNTISADRKFINRYMPHLDQYLHYRMIDVSSLKELARRWYPHVYNGQPAKGMSHRALADIKESIRELDYYRRAMLVEADPSNADATAAAKAAVERFPI
;
A
#
# COMPACT_ATOMS: atom_id res chain seq x y z
N ALA A 1 3.18 27.91 4.19
CA ALA A 1 2.22 27.38 5.17
C ALA A 1 0.80 27.43 4.64
N SER A 2 0.34 28.59 4.11
CA SER A 2 -1.02 28.72 3.58
C SER A 2 -1.27 27.84 2.35
N ASP A 3 -0.26 27.62 1.49
CA ASP A 3 -0.38 26.78 0.32
C ASP A 3 -0.48 25.30 0.70
N VAL A 4 0.28 24.86 1.68
CA VAL A 4 0.20 23.51 2.21
C VAL A 4 -1.16 23.26 2.85
N TYR A 5 -1.66 24.21 3.63
CA TYR A 5 -2.99 24.13 4.22
C TYR A 5 -4.09 24.02 3.16
N LYS A 6 -4.04 24.86 2.14
CA LYS A 6 -4.98 24.80 1.01
C LYS A 6 -4.96 23.44 0.32
N ARG A 7 -3.78 22.92 0.06
CA ARG A 7 -3.61 21.61 -0.58
C ARG A 7 -4.16 20.51 0.31
N GLN A 8 -3.92 20.58 1.61
CA GLN A 8 -4.50 19.64 2.57
C GLN A 8 -6.01 19.60 2.46
N GLU A 9 -6.66 20.76 2.50
CA GLU A 9 -8.12 20.84 2.44
C GLU A 9 -8.67 20.32 1.11
N GLN A 10 -8.01 20.62 0.00
CA GLN A 10 -8.40 20.11 -1.32
C GLN A 10 -8.28 18.58 -1.40
N VAL A 11 -7.17 18.03 -0.93
CA VAL A 11 -6.95 16.57 -0.92
C VAL A 11 -7.94 15.91 0.03
N LEU A 12 -8.13 16.49 1.21
CA LEU A 12 -9.06 15.96 2.21
C LEU A 12 -10.50 15.94 1.68
N ASP A 13 -10.93 17.00 1.01
CA ASP A 13 -12.26 17.06 0.39
C ASP A 13 -12.41 15.97 -0.68
N TYR A 14 -11.38 15.77 -1.49
CA TYR A 14 -11.37 14.72 -2.49
C TYR A 14 -11.47 13.33 -1.86
N VAL A 15 -10.67 13.07 -0.82
CA VAL A 15 -10.70 11.79 -0.09
C VAL A 15 -12.08 11.55 0.51
N LYS A 16 -12.67 12.54 1.17
CA LYS A 16 -14.01 12.43 1.78
C LYS A 16 -15.10 12.09 0.77
N LYS A 17 -14.94 12.55 -0.45
CA LYS A 17 -15.87 12.26 -1.56
C LYS A 17 -15.93 10.78 -1.87
N HIS A 18 -14.78 10.10 -1.83
CA HIS A 18 -14.64 8.69 -2.18
C HIS A 18 -14.69 7.77 -0.94
N VAL A 19 -14.28 8.28 0.20
CA VAL A 19 -14.25 7.57 1.48
C VAL A 19 -14.92 8.44 2.53
N PRO A 20 -16.25 8.40 2.65
CA PRO A 20 -16.98 9.32 3.54
C PRO A 20 -16.79 9.04 5.04
N THR A 21 -16.24 7.89 5.41
CA THR A 21 -16.02 7.53 6.81
C THR A 21 -14.56 7.72 7.17
N ALA A 22 -14.28 8.49 8.23
CA ALA A 22 -12.92 8.71 8.73
C ALA A 22 -12.31 7.42 9.30
N GLY A 23 -11.00 7.29 9.16
CA GLY A 23 -10.22 6.23 9.80
C GLY A 23 -10.28 4.87 9.14
N VAL A 24 -10.90 4.74 7.95
CA VAL A 24 -11.05 3.45 7.27
C VAL A 24 -10.10 3.23 6.10
N ALA A 25 -9.58 4.28 5.48
CA ALA A 25 -8.75 4.17 4.29
C ALA A 25 -7.26 4.27 4.64
N PRO A 26 -6.48 3.20 4.45
CA PRO A 26 -5.03 3.28 4.60
C PRO A 26 -4.38 4.02 3.43
N LEU A 27 -3.31 4.75 3.71
CA LEU A 27 -2.46 5.30 2.67
C LEU A 27 -1.70 4.16 2.00
N ALA A 28 -1.65 4.14 0.68
CA ALA A 28 -0.99 3.09 -0.09
C ALA A 28 -0.01 3.68 -1.10
N GLY A 29 1.08 2.98 -1.37
CA GLY A 29 2.08 3.37 -2.36
C GLY A 29 3.42 2.70 -2.12
N ASN A 30 4.43 3.10 -2.89
CA ASN A 30 5.80 2.61 -2.71
C ASN A 30 6.56 3.47 -1.69
N THR A 31 7.22 2.80 -0.73
CA THR A 31 7.98 3.46 0.35
C THR A 31 7.13 4.53 1.04
N ILE A 32 5.89 4.16 1.30
CA ILE A 32 4.83 5.10 1.67
C ILE A 32 5.04 5.74 3.05
N SER A 33 5.92 5.19 3.87
CA SER A 33 6.24 5.78 5.16
C SER A 33 6.84 7.18 5.04
N ALA A 34 7.59 7.45 3.97
CA ALA A 34 8.14 8.78 3.71
C ALA A 34 7.02 9.80 3.45
N ASP A 35 6.06 9.42 2.62
CA ASP A 35 4.87 10.25 2.33
C ASP A 35 4.04 10.43 3.60
N ARG A 36 3.88 9.39 4.40
CA ARG A 36 3.10 9.46 5.64
C ARG A 36 3.74 10.42 6.65
N LYS A 37 5.05 10.43 6.77
CA LYS A 37 5.77 11.37 7.63
C LYS A 37 5.53 12.81 7.21
N PHE A 38 5.55 13.08 5.91
CA PHE A 38 5.26 14.41 5.37
C PHE A 38 3.82 14.83 5.71
N ILE A 39 2.85 13.94 5.45
CA ILE A 39 1.43 14.20 5.72
C ILE A 39 1.19 14.44 7.22
N ASN A 40 1.79 13.63 8.07
CA ASN A 40 1.69 13.80 9.52
C ASN A 40 2.19 15.17 9.97
N ARG A 41 3.34 15.61 9.44
CA ARG A 41 3.94 16.88 9.82
C ARG A 41 3.21 18.09 9.27
N TYR A 42 2.83 18.06 7.99
CA TYR A 42 2.35 19.24 7.28
C TYR A 42 0.86 19.22 6.96
N MET A 43 0.21 18.07 7.04
CA MET A 43 -1.20 17.90 6.72
C MET A 43 -1.90 17.07 7.81
N PRO A 44 -1.93 17.58 9.07
CA PRO A 44 -2.44 16.79 10.20
C PRO A 44 -3.92 16.41 10.08
N HIS A 45 -4.75 17.25 9.45
CA HIS A 45 -6.17 16.90 9.24
C HIS A 45 -6.33 15.71 8.30
N LEU A 46 -5.52 15.66 7.23
CA LEU A 46 -5.50 14.53 6.32
C LEU A 46 -4.97 13.28 7.02
N ASP A 47 -3.88 13.43 7.77
CA ASP A 47 -3.29 12.33 8.52
C ASP A 47 -4.30 11.67 9.46
N GLN A 48 -5.06 12.48 10.20
CA GLN A 48 -6.05 12.02 11.15
C GLN A 48 -7.26 11.37 10.48
N TYR A 49 -7.56 11.75 9.25
CA TYR A 49 -8.67 11.17 8.49
C TYR A 49 -8.34 9.79 7.93
N LEU A 50 -7.08 9.49 7.70
CA LEU A 50 -6.64 8.19 7.18
C LEU A 50 -6.60 7.12 8.28
N HIS A 51 -6.67 5.86 7.87
CA HIS A 51 -6.39 4.76 8.78
C HIS A 51 -4.94 4.86 9.25
N TYR A 52 -4.64 4.42 10.48
CA TYR A 52 -3.28 4.48 11.00
C TYR A 52 -2.32 3.52 10.30
N ARG A 53 -2.82 2.46 9.69
CA ARG A 53 -2.01 1.51 8.91
C ARG A 53 -1.79 2.00 7.49
N MET A 54 -0.73 1.48 6.88
CA MET A 54 -0.37 1.79 5.50
C MET A 54 -0.26 0.49 4.70
N ILE A 55 -0.43 0.59 3.38
CA ILE A 55 -0.15 -0.50 2.46
C ILE A 55 1.09 -0.09 1.66
N ASP A 56 2.21 -0.74 1.93
CA ASP A 56 3.47 -0.42 1.26
C ASP A 56 3.79 -1.47 0.19
N VAL A 57 3.66 -1.09 -1.07
CA VAL A 57 3.95 -1.95 -2.21
C VAL A 57 5.42 -2.36 -2.22
N SER A 58 6.31 -1.51 -1.73
CA SER A 58 7.74 -1.83 -1.62
C SER A 58 8.01 -2.99 -0.65
N SER A 59 7.14 -3.23 0.32
CA SER A 59 7.24 -4.40 1.19
C SER A 59 7.02 -5.70 0.42
N LEU A 60 6.04 -5.72 -0.48
CA LEU A 60 5.81 -6.87 -1.37
C LEU A 60 7.01 -7.09 -2.31
N LYS A 61 7.58 -6.01 -2.81
CA LYS A 61 8.80 -6.05 -3.64
C LYS A 61 9.96 -6.69 -2.88
N GLU A 62 10.17 -6.32 -1.62
CA GLU A 62 11.22 -6.90 -0.78
C GLU A 62 10.98 -8.39 -0.51
N LEU A 63 9.73 -8.80 -0.27
CA LEU A 63 9.39 -10.21 -0.12
C LEU A 63 9.61 -10.99 -1.42
N ALA A 64 9.23 -10.42 -2.56
CA ALA A 64 9.47 -11.02 -3.86
C ALA A 64 10.97 -11.22 -4.12
N ARG A 65 11.78 -10.22 -3.79
CA ARG A 65 13.24 -10.30 -3.95
C ARG A 65 13.83 -11.46 -3.15
N ARG A 66 13.30 -11.73 -1.96
CA ARG A 66 13.80 -12.76 -1.06
C ARG A 66 13.23 -14.15 -1.35
N TRP A 67 11.94 -14.25 -1.66
CA TRP A 67 11.24 -15.53 -1.76
C TRP A 67 10.94 -15.95 -3.20
N TYR A 68 10.79 -14.98 -4.10
CA TYR A 68 10.35 -15.20 -5.47
C TYR A 68 11.21 -14.40 -6.46
N PRO A 69 12.51 -14.77 -6.64
CA PRO A 69 13.41 -13.98 -7.49
C PRO A 69 12.93 -13.82 -8.93
N HIS A 70 12.21 -14.80 -9.49
CA HIS A 70 11.65 -14.66 -10.84
C HIS A 70 10.55 -13.62 -10.89
N VAL A 71 9.73 -13.52 -9.85
CA VAL A 71 8.70 -12.47 -9.72
C VAL A 71 9.38 -11.12 -9.63
N TYR A 72 10.39 -11.00 -8.78
CA TYR A 72 11.15 -9.75 -8.64
C TYR A 72 11.75 -9.30 -9.98
N ASN A 73 12.37 -10.20 -10.72
CA ASN A 73 13.01 -9.89 -12.00
C ASN A 73 11.99 -9.61 -13.13
N GLY A 74 10.79 -10.15 -13.02
CA GLY A 74 9.74 -10.01 -14.02
C GLY A 74 8.84 -8.81 -13.85
N GLN A 75 9.11 -7.93 -12.86
CA GLN A 75 8.24 -6.79 -12.61
C GLN A 75 8.14 -5.86 -13.84
N PRO A 76 6.99 -5.19 -14.03
CA PRO A 76 6.82 -4.29 -15.16
C PRO A 76 7.86 -3.17 -15.17
N ALA A 77 8.32 -2.79 -16.37
CA ALA A 77 9.25 -1.69 -16.51
C ALA A 77 8.60 -0.37 -16.08
N LYS A 78 9.37 0.47 -15.42
CA LYS A 78 8.90 1.80 -15.00
C LYS A 78 9.30 2.84 -16.04
N GLY A 79 8.39 3.79 -16.28
CA GLY A 79 8.67 4.91 -17.15
C GLY A 79 9.60 5.93 -16.51
N MET A 80 10.11 6.85 -17.32
CA MET A 80 11.08 7.87 -16.91
C MET A 80 10.44 9.23 -16.59
N SER A 81 9.10 9.32 -16.56
CA SER A 81 8.43 10.61 -16.57
C SER A 81 8.52 11.39 -15.24
N HIS A 82 8.72 10.75 -14.12
CA HIS A 82 8.78 11.36 -12.78
C HIS A 82 7.58 12.27 -12.44
N ARG A 83 6.45 12.10 -13.15
CA ARG A 83 5.23 12.85 -12.86
C ARG A 83 4.43 12.13 -11.79
N ALA A 84 3.86 12.89 -10.84
CA ALA A 84 3.14 12.34 -9.70
C ALA A 84 2.03 11.35 -10.10
N LEU A 85 1.20 11.71 -11.09
CA LEU A 85 0.13 10.82 -11.54
C LEU A 85 0.66 9.54 -12.17
N ALA A 86 1.72 9.62 -12.99
CA ALA A 86 2.35 8.46 -13.58
C ALA A 86 2.95 7.54 -12.51
N ASP A 87 3.59 8.11 -11.49
CA ASP A 87 4.17 7.36 -10.38
C ASP A 87 3.10 6.64 -9.58
N ILE A 88 1.95 7.28 -9.32
CA ILE A 88 0.80 6.67 -8.64
C ILE A 88 0.27 5.48 -9.46
N LYS A 89 0.08 5.68 -10.75
CA LYS A 89 -0.40 4.60 -11.64
C LYS A 89 0.57 3.44 -11.71
N GLU A 90 1.87 3.72 -11.72
CA GLU A 90 2.90 2.68 -11.70
C GLU A 90 2.87 1.88 -10.38
N SER A 91 2.66 2.55 -9.25
CA SER A 91 2.52 1.87 -7.96
C SER A 91 1.28 0.96 -7.93
N ILE A 92 0.17 1.41 -8.47
CA ILE A 92 -1.06 0.61 -8.58
C ILE A 92 -0.80 -0.62 -9.48
N ARG A 93 -0.16 -0.42 -10.62
CA ARG A 93 0.20 -1.49 -11.54
C ARG A 93 1.15 -2.50 -10.91
N GLU A 94 2.13 -2.03 -10.17
CA GLU A 94 3.08 -2.89 -9.46
C GLU A 94 2.36 -3.75 -8.41
N LEU A 95 1.45 -3.18 -7.65
CA LEU A 95 0.64 -3.93 -6.70
C LEU A 95 -0.21 -5.00 -7.40
N ASP A 96 -0.85 -4.66 -8.50
CA ASP A 96 -1.63 -5.61 -9.30
C ASP A 96 -0.74 -6.76 -9.82
N TYR A 97 0.48 -6.43 -10.24
CA TYR A 97 1.45 -7.42 -10.68
C TYR A 97 1.77 -8.42 -9.55
N TYR A 98 2.12 -7.95 -8.35
CA TYR A 98 2.43 -8.85 -7.24
C TYR A 98 1.22 -9.67 -6.82
N ARG A 99 0.04 -9.09 -6.86
CA ARG A 99 -1.18 -9.83 -6.58
C ARG A 99 -1.38 -11.01 -7.52
N ARG A 100 -1.13 -10.81 -8.81
CA ARG A 100 -1.26 -11.87 -9.83
C ARG A 100 -0.14 -12.89 -9.77
N ALA A 101 1.09 -12.42 -9.51
CA ALA A 101 2.29 -13.25 -9.66
C ALA A 101 2.63 -14.08 -8.43
N MET A 102 2.31 -13.61 -7.22
CA MET A 102 2.79 -14.28 -6.01
C MET A 102 1.77 -14.43 -4.88
N LEU A 103 0.59 -13.86 -4.98
CA LEU A 103 -0.47 -14.03 -3.98
C LEU A 103 -1.50 -15.02 -4.50
N VAL A 104 -2.25 -15.64 -3.61
CA VAL A 104 -3.31 -16.57 -4.03
C VAL A 104 -4.40 -15.82 -4.78
N GLU A 105 -4.92 -16.45 -5.84
CA GLU A 105 -5.84 -15.79 -6.75
C GLU A 105 -7.18 -15.45 -6.11
N ALA A 106 -7.69 -16.33 -5.27
CA ALA A 106 -8.96 -16.17 -4.60
C ALA A 106 -8.81 -16.28 -3.09
N ASP A 107 -9.79 -15.75 -2.37
CA ASP A 107 -9.84 -15.87 -0.91
C ASP A 107 -9.89 -17.35 -0.54
N PRO A 108 -8.90 -17.88 0.23
CA PRO A 108 -8.91 -19.28 0.64
C PRO A 108 -10.12 -19.62 1.51
N SER A 109 -10.48 -20.91 1.52
CA SER A 109 -11.55 -21.38 2.41
C SER A 109 -11.12 -21.21 3.89
N ASN A 110 -12.12 -21.21 4.78
CA ASN A 110 -11.85 -21.21 6.22
C ASN A 110 -10.98 -22.39 6.63
N ALA A 111 -11.19 -23.56 6.04
CA ALA A 111 -10.38 -24.75 6.32
C ALA A 111 -8.91 -24.56 5.90
N ASP A 112 -8.68 -23.97 4.71
CA ASP A 112 -7.33 -23.67 4.23
C ASP A 112 -6.63 -22.65 5.11
N ALA A 113 -7.33 -21.60 5.51
CA ALA A 113 -6.79 -20.58 6.42
C ALA A 113 -6.46 -21.18 7.80
N THR A 114 -7.33 -22.03 8.33
CA THR A 114 -7.10 -22.72 9.60
C THR A 114 -5.89 -23.66 9.53
N ALA A 115 -5.76 -24.40 8.44
CA ALA A 115 -4.60 -25.27 8.23
C ALA A 115 -3.30 -24.48 8.13
N ALA A 116 -3.32 -23.33 7.44
CA ALA A 116 -2.15 -22.45 7.35
C ALA A 116 -1.77 -21.87 8.72
N ALA A 117 -2.76 -21.45 9.51
CA ALA A 117 -2.54 -20.95 10.87
C ALA A 117 -1.89 -22.02 11.76
N LYS A 118 -2.39 -23.24 11.69
CA LYS A 118 -1.83 -24.39 12.44
C LYS A 118 -0.37 -24.64 12.04
N ALA A 119 -0.10 -24.68 10.75
CA ALA A 119 1.26 -24.87 10.24
C ALA A 119 2.22 -23.77 10.70
N ALA A 120 1.76 -22.52 10.72
CA ALA A 120 2.55 -21.38 11.19
C ALA A 120 2.87 -21.50 12.69
N VAL A 121 1.90 -21.89 13.51
CA VAL A 121 2.09 -22.10 14.96
C VAL A 121 3.08 -23.26 15.21
N GLU A 122 2.96 -24.34 14.48
CA GLU A 122 3.86 -25.48 14.59
C GLU A 122 5.30 -25.12 14.17
N ARG A 123 5.43 -24.29 13.13
CA ARG A 123 6.75 -23.86 12.64
C ARG A 123 7.42 -22.86 13.59
N PHE A 124 6.63 -21.97 14.22
CA PHE A 124 7.12 -20.92 15.12
C PHE A 124 6.29 -20.90 16.42
N PRO A 125 6.54 -21.86 17.29
CA PRO A 125 5.82 -21.89 18.59
C PRO A 125 6.29 -20.72 19.48
N ILE A 126 5.34 -20.11 20.17
CA ILE A 126 5.61 -19.02 21.12
C ILE A 126 5.20 -19.48 22.52
#